data_2f2811014b2fc7e36ddeccd779069f1b
#
_entry.id   2f2811014b2fc7e36ddeccd779069f1b
#
_cell.length_a   1.000
_cell.length_b   1.000
_cell.length_c   1.000
_cell.angle_alpha   90.00
_cell.angle_beta   90.00
_cell.angle_gamma   90.00
#
_symmetry.space_group_name_H-M   'P 1'
#
loop_
_entity.id
_entity.type
_entity.pdbx_description
1 polymer ?
#
loop_
_entity_poly.entity_id
_entity_poly.type
_entity_poly.pdbx_seq_one_letter_code
_entity_poly.pdbx_strand_id
1 'polypeptide(L)'
;MKKKLPRQAVGATLSAALLIGVTGYAGAESFTVSDLCGRKVDSALVAPFLPKGKTLKVDDGISAPEQPRCQVYVDDDLRLYVRGNIDKADFDILKATERSMRRLGNPAPADGIGDGATIADRGAMAVQACTHKGEKRQYILEIDSVDHPANTVERREALQKLLRAHLPVIMKAEGCRP
;
A
#
# COMPACT_ATOMS: atom_id res chain seq x y z
N MET A 1 -45.61 83.52 -8.38
CA MET A 1 -44.97 82.77 -7.28
C MET A 1 -44.32 81.48 -7.88
N LYS A 2 -43.00 81.50 -8.03
CA LYS A 2 -42.27 80.40 -8.63
C LYS A 2 -41.52 79.64 -7.55
N LYS A 3 -41.89 78.37 -7.27
CA LYS A 3 -41.22 77.49 -6.31
C LYS A 3 -40.05 76.81 -7.01
N LYS A 4 -38.85 77.05 -6.47
CA LYS A 4 -37.62 76.33 -6.90
C LYS A 4 -37.54 74.96 -6.14
N LEU A 5 -37.39 73.90 -6.88
CA LEU A 5 -37.04 72.56 -6.30
C LEU A 5 -35.50 72.44 -6.14
N PRO A 6 -35.04 71.78 -5.07
CA PRO A 6 -33.61 71.51 -4.94
C PRO A 6 -33.18 70.26 -5.73
N ARG A 7 -32.03 70.35 -6.39
CA ARG A 7 -31.34 69.26 -7.04
C ARG A 7 -30.68 68.39 -5.99
N GLN A 8 -31.10 67.12 -5.92
CA GLN A 8 -30.39 66.09 -5.16
C GLN A 8 -29.21 65.57 -6.01
N ALA A 9 -27.99 65.62 -5.44
CA ALA A 9 -26.80 65.02 -5.97
C ALA A 9 -26.80 63.51 -5.61
N VAL A 10 -26.81 62.67 -6.64
CA VAL A 10 -26.66 61.21 -6.46
C VAL A 10 -25.15 60.91 -6.46
N GLY A 11 -24.66 60.61 -5.25
CA GLY A 11 -23.28 60.09 -5.09
C GLY A 11 -23.23 58.63 -5.47
N ALA A 12 -22.50 58.34 -6.54
CA ALA A 12 -22.20 56.96 -6.93
C ALA A 12 -21.01 56.44 -6.11
N THR A 13 -21.29 55.57 -5.15
CA THR A 13 -20.24 54.82 -4.43
C THR A 13 -19.84 53.58 -5.25
N LEU A 14 -18.65 53.66 -5.87
CA LEU A 14 -18.01 52.48 -6.44
C LEU A 14 -17.53 51.54 -5.32
N SER A 15 -18.27 50.48 -5.10
CA SER A 15 -17.79 49.35 -4.27
C SER A 15 -16.88 48.48 -5.09
N ALA A 16 -15.56 48.62 -4.92
CA ALA A 16 -14.59 47.70 -5.45
C ALA A 16 -14.64 46.37 -4.65
N ALA A 17 -15.28 45.34 -5.21
CA ALA A 17 -15.24 43.98 -4.69
C ALA A 17 -13.86 43.37 -4.97
N LEU A 18 -12.99 43.32 -3.96
CA LEU A 18 -11.78 42.51 -3.98
C LEU A 18 -12.20 41.01 -3.99
N LEU A 19 -12.16 40.40 -5.15
CA LEU A 19 -12.17 38.94 -5.27
C LEU A 19 -10.82 38.40 -4.80
N ILE A 20 -10.73 38.06 -3.50
CA ILE A 20 -9.62 37.28 -2.98
C ILE A 20 -9.83 35.85 -3.55
N GLY A 21 -9.14 35.57 -4.65
CA GLY A 21 -9.04 34.21 -5.19
C GLY A 21 -8.32 33.35 -4.16
N VAL A 22 -9.06 32.57 -3.38
CA VAL A 22 -8.50 31.47 -2.60
C VAL A 22 -8.06 30.42 -3.61
N THR A 23 -6.81 30.47 -4.04
CA THR A 23 -6.16 29.36 -4.69
C THR A 23 -5.99 28.29 -3.63
N GLY A 24 -6.97 27.37 -3.52
CA GLY A 24 -6.85 26.18 -2.72
C GLY A 24 -5.63 25.40 -3.20
N TYR A 25 -4.54 25.46 -2.46
CA TYR A 25 -3.48 24.48 -2.59
C TYR A 25 -4.12 23.14 -2.19
N ALA A 26 -4.36 22.27 -3.17
CA ALA A 26 -4.69 20.88 -2.91
C ALA A 26 -3.49 20.30 -2.15
N GLY A 27 -3.58 20.29 -0.82
CA GLY A 27 -2.55 19.72 0.05
C GLY A 27 -2.40 18.24 -0.28
N ALA A 28 -1.18 17.72 -0.19
CA ALA A 28 -0.95 16.29 -0.32
C ALA A 28 -1.71 15.54 0.79
N GLU A 29 -2.56 14.58 0.42
CA GLU A 29 -3.42 13.82 1.33
C GLU A 29 -2.72 12.56 1.85
N SER A 30 -3.16 12.10 3.02
CA SER A 30 -2.79 10.79 3.55
C SER A 30 -3.79 9.75 3.05
N PHE A 31 -3.32 8.61 2.63
CA PHE A 31 -4.15 7.55 2.06
C PHE A 31 -4.45 6.44 3.06
N THR A 32 -5.59 5.80 2.88
CA THR A 32 -6.02 4.63 3.65
C THR A 32 -6.31 3.47 2.69
N VAL A 33 -5.60 2.37 2.86
CA VAL A 33 -5.83 1.12 2.13
C VAL A 33 -6.33 0.08 3.13
N SER A 34 -7.58 -0.35 2.97
CA SER A 34 -8.23 -1.36 3.82
C SER A 34 -8.47 -2.69 3.09
N ASP A 35 -8.05 -2.76 1.83
CA ASP A 35 -8.08 -3.96 1.01
C ASP A 35 -6.77 -4.07 0.22
N LEU A 36 -6.14 -5.24 0.28
CA LEU A 36 -4.88 -5.51 -0.40
C LEU A 36 -5.02 -6.87 -1.11
N CYS A 37 -4.88 -6.87 -2.43
CA CYS A 37 -5.13 -8.05 -3.27
C CYS A 37 -6.54 -8.66 -3.09
N GLY A 38 -7.59 -7.84 -2.94
CA GLY A 38 -8.96 -8.31 -2.71
C GLY A 38 -9.17 -8.89 -1.29
N ARG A 39 -8.28 -8.62 -0.35
CA ARG A 39 -8.34 -9.11 1.04
C ARG A 39 -8.25 -7.99 2.04
N LYS A 40 -9.09 -8.05 3.08
CA LYS A 40 -9.07 -7.05 4.14
C LYS A 40 -7.72 -7.01 4.83
N VAL A 41 -7.23 -5.81 5.06
CA VAL A 41 -5.99 -5.52 5.77
C VAL A 41 -6.22 -4.37 6.74
N ASP A 42 -5.54 -4.39 7.87
CA ASP A 42 -5.48 -3.22 8.75
C ASP A 42 -4.71 -2.11 8.02
N SER A 43 -5.38 -0.99 7.78
CA SER A 43 -4.80 0.15 7.08
C SER A 43 -3.54 0.72 7.76
N ALA A 44 -3.43 0.58 9.09
CA ALA A 44 -2.25 0.99 9.83
C ALA A 44 -0.99 0.21 9.42
N LEU A 45 -1.14 -1.02 8.93
CA LEU A 45 -0.03 -1.84 8.43
C LEU A 45 0.43 -1.43 7.03
N VAL A 46 -0.44 -0.82 6.24
CA VAL A 46 -0.12 -0.38 4.87
C VAL A 46 0.33 1.08 4.84
N ALA A 47 -0.21 1.90 5.73
CA ALA A 47 0.07 3.35 5.79
C ALA A 47 1.57 3.72 5.78
N PRO A 48 2.49 2.99 6.44
CA PRO A 48 3.93 3.32 6.39
C PRO A 48 4.54 3.31 4.98
N PHE A 49 3.94 2.56 4.05
CA PHE A 49 4.45 2.44 2.67
C PHE A 49 3.90 3.52 1.72
N LEU A 50 2.94 4.32 2.20
CA LEU A 50 2.24 5.29 1.37
C LEU A 50 2.72 6.70 1.68
N PRO A 51 3.51 7.35 0.79
CA PRO A 51 3.78 8.77 0.93
C PRO A 51 2.50 9.58 0.78
N LYS A 52 2.52 10.82 1.23
CA LYS A 52 1.45 11.77 0.91
C LYS A 52 1.43 12.03 -0.60
N GLY A 53 0.25 12.16 -1.17
CA GLY A 53 0.10 12.38 -2.60
C GLY A 53 -1.27 12.92 -2.97
N LYS A 54 -1.57 12.95 -4.26
CA LYS A 54 -2.84 13.42 -4.82
C LYS A 54 -3.76 12.27 -5.22
N THR A 55 -3.18 11.15 -5.64
CA THR A 55 -3.92 10.00 -6.13
C THR A 55 -3.42 8.71 -5.52
N LEU A 56 -4.35 7.80 -5.22
CA LEU A 56 -4.07 6.44 -4.79
C LEU A 56 -4.74 5.47 -5.76
N LYS A 57 -3.99 4.47 -6.23
CA LYS A 57 -4.54 3.37 -7.02
C LYS A 57 -4.08 2.04 -6.42
N VAL A 58 -5.01 1.12 -6.23
CA VAL A 58 -4.73 -0.29 -5.94
C VAL A 58 -5.12 -1.08 -7.18
N ASP A 59 -4.18 -1.83 -7.75
CA ASP A 59 -4.35 -2.60 -8.97
C ASP A 59 -4.14 -4.09 -8.65
N ASP A 60 -5.20 -4.88 -8.75
CA ASP A 60 -5.24 -6.33 -8.57
C ASP A 60 -5.54 -7.08 -9.88
N GLY A 61 -5.61 -6.36 -11.01
CA GLY A 61 -5.94 -6.91 -12.33
C GLY A 61 -4.97 -7.93 -12.89
N ILE A 62 -3.79 -8.09 -12.28
CA ILE A 62 -2.79 -9.10 -12.64
C ILE A 62 -2.89 -10.39 -11.81
N SER A 63 -3.87 -10.46 -10.89
CA SER A 63 -4.12 -11.65 -10.07
C SER A 63 -4.64 -12.80 -10.92
N ALA A 64 -4.13 -14.00 -10.64
CA ALA A 64 -4.63 -15.25 -11.17
C ALA A 64 -5.08 -16.16 -10.01
N PRO A 65 -5.91 -17.17 -10.24
CA PRO A 65 -6.23 -18.16 -9.23
C PRO A 65 -4.96 -18.76 -8.61
N GLU A 66 -4.91 -18.83 -7.27
CA GLU A 66 -3.78 -19.34 -6.48
C GLU A 66 -2.49 -18.49 -6.57
N GLN A 67 -2.53 -17.39 -7.32
CA GLN A 67 -1.43 -16.45 -7.50
C GLN A 67 -1.92 -15.00 -7.39
N PRO A 68 -2.41 -14.60 -6.20
CA PRO A 68 -2.85 -13.22 -6.02
C PRO A 68 -1.67 -12.26 -6.18
N ARG A 69 -1.90 -11.19 -6.93
CA ARG A 69 -0.92 -10.13 -7.15
C ARG A 69 -1.62 -8.79 -7.11
N CYS A 70 -1.04 -7.84 -6.43
CA CYS A 70 -1.54 -6.48 -6.49
C CYS A 70 -0.41 -5.47 -6.32
N GLN A 71 -0.67 -4.28 -6.80
CA GLN A 71 0.23 -3.16 -6.81
C GLN A 71 -0.48 -1.94 -6.24
N VAL A 72 0.21 -1.20 -5.38
CA VAL A 72 -0.30 0.04 -4.81
C VAL A 72 0.55 1.18 -5.33
N TYR A 73 -0.11 2.17 -5.92
CA TYR A 73 0.50 3.35 -6.52
C TYR A 73 0.06 4.61 -5.79
N VAL A 74 0.97 5.54 -5.61
CA VAL A 74 0.69 6.91 -5.19
C VAL A 74 1.27 7.83 -6.25
N ASP A 75 0.42 8.69 -6.84
CA ASP A 75 0.78 9.60 -7.94
C ASP A 75 1.45 8.87 -9.12
N ASP A 76 0.86 7.71 -9.51
CA ASP A 76 1.33 6.80 -10.55
C ASP A 76 2.68 6.08 -10.26
N ASP A 77 3.32 6.37 -9.14
CA ASP A 77 4.53 5.67 -8.71
C ASP A 77 4.18 4.42 -7.91
N LEU A 78 4.77 3.28 -8.26
CA LEU A 78 4.65 2.04 -7.51
C LEU A 78 5.25 2.19 -6.11
N ARG A 79 4.48 1.85 -5.07
CA ARG A 79 4.91 1.93 -3.66
C ARG A 79 5.00 0.58 -3.00
N LEU A 80 4.04 -0.29 -3.31
CA LEU A 80 3.98 -1.62 -2.72
C LEU A 80 3.58 -2.63 -3.79
N TYR A 81 4.25 -3.77 -3.80
CA TYR A 81 3.90 -4.91 -4.62
C TYR A 81 3.73 -6.14 -3.73
N VAL A 82 2.61 -6.81 -3.83
CA VAL A 82 2.29 -8.02 -3.07
C VAL A 82 2.01 -9.15 -4.05
N ARG A 83 2.58 -10.31 -3.78
CA ARG A 83 2.32 -11.54 -4.54
C ARG A 83 2.25 -12.75 -3.64
N GLY A 84 1.29 -13.62 -3.91
CA GLY A 84 1.14 -14.93 -3.32
C GLY A 84 1.36 -16.03 -4.34
N ASN A 85 1.74 -17.20 -3.87
CA ASN A 85 1.82 -18.39 -4.69
C ASN A 85 1.65 -19.65 -3.82
N ILE A 86 1.02 -20.68 -4.40
CA ILE A 86 0.95 -22.02 -3.81
C ILE A 86 1.91 -22.91 -4.58
N ASP A 87 2.88 -23.50 -3.89
CA ASP A 87 3.91 -24.35 -4.49
C ASP A 87 3.97 -25.72 -3.81
N LYS A 88 4.79 -26.63 -4.34
CA LYS A 88 5.03 -27.95 -3.78
C LYS A 88 5.68 -27.85 -2.40
N ALA A 89 5.28 -28.72 -1.48
CA ALA A 89 5.76 -28.69 -0.10
C ALA A 89 7.25 -29.06 0.08
N ASP A 90 7.82 -29.77 -0.88
CA ASP A 90 9.21 -30.27 -0.86
C ASP A 90 10.24 -29.31 -1.48
N PHE A 91 9.80 -28.16 -1.94
CA PHE A 91 10.68 -27.18 -2.58
C PHE A 91 11.16 -26.13 -1.57
N ASP A 92 12.48 -26.04 -1.37
CA ASP A 92 13.09 -25.02 -0.49
C ASP A 92 13.10 -23.64 -1.19
N ILE A 93 11.99 -22.94 -1.08
CA ILE A 93 11.79 -21.63 -1.69
C ILE A 93 12.67 -20.56 -1.08
N LEU A 94 12.96 -20.62 0.22
CA LEU A 94 13.82 -19.64 0.89
C LEU A 94 15.23 -19.68 0.30
N LYS A 95 15.77 -20.88 0.08
CA LYS A 95 17.04 -21.05 -0.59
C LYS A 95 16.99 -20.66 -2.07
N ALA A 96 15.93 -21.05 -2.77
CA ALA A 96 15.77 -20.72 -4.19
C ALA A 96 15.67 -19.22 -4.45
N THR A 97 15.07 -18.47 -3.52
CA THR A 97 14.87 -17.02 -3.65
C THR A 97 15.96 -16.18 -2.96
N GLU A 98 16.97 -16.79 -2.35
CA GLU A 98 18.05 -16.08 -1.66
C GLU A 98 18.68 -14.98 -2.52
N ARG A 99 18.94 -15.26 -3.80
CA ARG A 99 19.51 -14.28 -4.72
C ARG A 99 18.58 -13.10 -5.00
N SER A 100 17.29 -13.35 -5.14
CA SER A 100 16.30 -12.28 -5.36
C SER A 100 16.15 -11.41 -4.12
N MET A 101 16.12 -12.01 -2.93
CA MET A 101 16.11 -11.28 -1.68
C MET A 101 17.35 -10.42 -1.46
N ARG A 102 18.53 -10.88 -1.87
CA ARG A 102 19.77 -10.08 -1.83
C ARG A 102 19.69 -8.82 -2.69
N ARG A 103 18.96 -8.82 -3.80
CA ARG A 103 18.74 -7.62 -4.63
C ARG A 103 17.86 -6.58 -3.95
N LEU A 104 17.03 -7.02 -2.99
CA LEU A 104 16.21 -6.13 -2.17
C LEU A 104 16.98 -5.52 -0.99
N GLY A 105 18.24 -5.91 -0.80
CA GLY A 105 19.20 -5.36 0.19
C GLY A 105 19.18 -6.11 1.52
N ASN A 106 20.35 -6.56 1.97
CA ASN A 106 20.63 -7.07 3.32
C ASN A 106 19.56 -8.04 3.88
N PRO A 107 19.24 -9.17 3.23
CA PRO A 107 18.24 -10.10 3.73
C PRO A 107 18.71 -10.75 5.04
N ALA A 108 17.79 -10.88 5.98
CA ALA A 108 18.00 -11.57 7.25
C ALA A 108 16.76 -12.42 7.61
N PRO A 109 16.94 -13.59 8.23
CA PRO A 109 15.83 -14.39 8.76
C PRO A 109 14.98 -13.58 9.73
N ALA A 110 13.69 -13.91 9.79
CA ALA A 110 12.74 -13.33 10.74
C ALA A 110 11.92 -14.44 11.39
N ASP A 111 11.92 -14.45 12.72
CA ASP A 111 11.25 -15.49 13.52
C ASP A 111 9.76 -15.21 13.69
N GLY A 112 8.99 -16.29 13.87
CA GLY A 112 7.56 -16.23 14.22
C GLY A 112 6.66 -15.75 13.08
N ILE A 113 7.07 -15.97 11.83
CA ILE A 113 6.25 -15.72 10.64
C ILE A 113 6.29 -16.97 9.76
N GLY A 114 5.15 -17.66 9.71
CA GLY A 114 5.07 -18.92 8.99
C GLY A 114 6.08 -19.96 9.49
N ASP A 115 6.47 -20.88 8.63
CA ASP A 115 7.52 -21.87 8.89
C ASP A 115 8.92 -21.29 8.60
N GLY A 116 8.99 -20.15 7.95
CA GLY A 116 10.21 -19.40 7.69
C GLY A 116 9.93 -18.08 6.98
N ALA A 117 10.73 -17.08 7.29
CA ALA A 117 10.64 -15.77 6.66
C ALA A 117 12.01 -15.11 6.51
N THR A 118 12.10 -14.23 5.52
CA THR A 118 13.26 -13.37 5.27
C THR A 118 12.80 -11.95 5.06
N ILE A 119 13.45 -10.99 5.74
CA ILE A 119 13.22 -9.55 5.60
C ILE A 119 14.48 -8.91 5.03
N ALA A 120 14.33 -8.23 3.90
CA ALA A 120 15.34 -7.40 3.27
C ALA A 120 15.03 -5.91 3.44
N ASP A 121 15.91 -5.04 2.95
CA ASP A 121 15.73 -3.59 3.09
C ASP A 121 14.50 -3.06 2.34
N ARG A 122 14.13 -3.72 1.23
CA ARG A 122 13.00 -3.33 0.37
C ARG A 122 12.01 -4.46 0.07
N GLY A 123 12.05 -5.55 0.82
CA GLY A 123 11.11 -6.64 0.61
C GLY A 123 11.11 -7.64 1.74
N ALA A 124 10.07 -8.45 1.76
CA ALA A 124 9.86 -9.49 2.74
C ALA A 124 9.23 -10.73 2.08
N MET A 125 9.59 -11.90 2.54
CA MET A 125 9.02 -13.16 2.09
C MET A 125 8.76 -14.08 3.27
N ALA A 126 7.64 -14.78 3.24
CA ALA A 126 7.34 -15.85 4.18
C ALA A 126 6.82 -17.10 3.46
N VAL A 127 7.06 -18.23 4.08
CA VAL A 127 6.61 -19.55 3.64
C VAL A 127 5.84 -20.21 4.78
N GLN A 128 4.72 -20.84 4.44
CA GLN A 128 3.92 -21.61 5.39
C GLN A 128 3.40 -22.88 4.74
N ALA A 129 3.66 -24.04 5.36
CA ALA A 129 3.09 -25.30 4.94
C ALA A 129 1.56 -25.28 5.10
N CYS A 130 0.87 -25.91 4.16
CA CYS A 130 -0.58 -25.99 4.16
C CYS A 130 -1.10 -27.21 3.41
N THR A 131 -2.39 -27.44 3.52
CA THR A 131 -3.15 -28.35 2.65
C THR A 131 -3.98 -27.53 1.68
N HIS A 132 -3.80 -27.74 0.37
CA HIS A 132 -4.58 -27.13 -0.68
C HIS A 132 -5.11 -28.22 -1.62
N LYS A 133 -6.44 -28.22 -1.84
CA LYS A 133 -7.14 -29.24 -2.68
C LYS A 133 -6.79 -30.68 -2.31
N GLY A 134 -6.57 -30.95 -1.00
CA GLY A 134 -6.25 -32.28 -0.47
C GLY A 134 -4.77 -32.68 -0.56
N GLU A 135 -3.92 -31.83 -1.10
CA GLU A 135 -2.48 -32.07 -1.24
C GLU A 135 -1.66 -31.23 -0.27
N LYS A 136 -0.53 -31.77 0.19
CA LYS A 136 0.46 -31.01 0.94
C LYS A 136 1.13 -29.98 0.03
N ARG A 137 1.05 -28.74 0.42
CA ARG A 137 1.58 -27.59 -0.30
C ARG A 137 2.28 -26.64 0.66
N GLN A 138 2.87 -25.59 0.11
CA GLN A 138 3.32 -24.44 0.86
C GLN A 138 2.78 -23.16 0.20
N TYR A 139 2.40 -22.22 1.03
CA TYR A 139 2.05 -20.88 0.58
C TYR A 139 3.26 -19.97 0.72
N ILE A 140 3.50 -19.16 -0.28
CA ILE A 140 4.56 -18.17 -0.33
C ILE A 140 3.92 -16.80 -0.43
N LEU A 141 4.26 -15.90 0.48
CA LEU A 141 3.87 -14.49 0.41
C LEU A 141 5.11 -13.63 0.28
N GLU A 142 5.14 -12.80 -0.76
CA GLU A 142 6.19 -11.81 -0.97
C GLU A 142 5.58 -10.41 -0.99
N ILE A 143 6.28 -9.47 -0.35
CA ILE A 143 5.90 -8.07 -0.26
C ILE A 143 7.14 -7.24 -0.57
N ASP A 144 7.09 -6.44 -1.64
CA ASP A 144 8.16 -5.52 -2.01
C ASP A 144 7.71 -4.08 -1.79
N SER A 145 8.54 -3.29 -1.14
CA SER A 145 8.37 -1.83 -0.96
C SER A 145 9.46 -1.11 -1.72
N VAL A 146 9.12 -0.08 -2.48
CA VAL A 146 10.08 0.63 -3.33
C VAL A 146 11.00 1.51 -2.49
N ASP A 147 10.46 2.48 -1.73
CA ASP A 147 11.25 3.52 -1.05
C ASP A 147 10.66 4.03 0.28
N HIS A 148 9.47 3.56 0.68
CA HIS A 148 8.80 4.00 1.91
C HIS A 148 8.60 2.86 2.91
N PRO A 149 8.75 3.16 4.20
CA PRO A 149 9.38 4.38 4.77
C PRO A 149 10.79 4.60 4.25
N ALA A 150 11.22 5.87 4.17
CA ALA A 150 12.58 6.19 3.70
C ALA A 150 13.66 5.62 4.63
N ASN A 151 13.40 5.58 5.94
CA ASN A 151 14.26 4.94 6.92
C ASN A 151 14.21 3.42 6.75
N THR A 152 15.37 2.80 6.51
CA THR A 152 15.47 1.36 6.25
C THR A 152 15.05 0.50 7.45
N VAL A 153 15.35 0.91 8.68
CA VAL A 153 14.96 0.16 9.88
C VAL A 153 13.44 0.15 10.01
N GLU A 154 12.81 1.32 9.90
CA GLU A 154 11.36 1.46 9.95
C GLU A 154 10.68 0.68 8.83
N ARG A 155 11.25 0.69 7.62
CA ARG A 155 10.73 -0.07 6.48
C ARG A 155 10.77 -1.57 6.72
N ARG A 156 11.87 -2.10 7.24
CA ARG A 156 11.99 -3.53 7.60
C ARG A 156 10.98 -3.93 8.67
N GLU A 157 10.79 -3.11 9.70
CA GLU A 157 9.79 -3.35 10.74
C GLU A 157 8.36 -3.33 10.18
N ALA A 158 8.05 -2.37 9.29
CA ALA A 158 6.76 -2.29 8.64
C ALA A 158 6.50 -3.51 7.75
N LEU A 159 7.49 -3.93 6.95
CA LEU A 159 7.42 -5.15 6.13
C LEU A 159 7.17 -6.39 6.98
N GLN A 160 7.88 -6.54 8.09
CA GLN A 160 7.71 -7.66 9.01
C GLN A 160 6.31 -7.69 9.64
N LYS A 161 5.79 -6.54 10.07
CA LYS A 161 4.45 -6.42 10.64
C LYS A 161 3.37 -6.78 9.62
N LEU A 162 3.48 -6.21 8.41
CA LEU A 162 2.52 -6.47 7.34
C LEU A 162 2.56 -7.95 6.91
N LEU A 163 3.75 -8.52 6.70
CA LEU A 163 3.92 -9.92 6.32
C LEU A 163 3.29 -10.86 7.35
N ARG A 164 3.59 -10.66 8.65
CA ARG A 164 3.04 -11.47 9.75
C ARG A 164 1.53 -11.43 9.82
N ALA A 165 0.94 -10.26 9.68
CA ALA A 165 -0.51 -10.08 9.77
C ALA A 165 -1.25 -10.56 8.52
N HIS A 166 -0.67 -10.37 7.34
CA HIS A 166 -1.37 -10.63 6.08
C HIS A 166 -1.25 -12.09 5.61
N LEU A 167 -0.17 -12.79 5.95
CA LEU A 167 0.06 -14.19 5.56
C LEU A 167 -1.14 -15.10 5.89
N PRO A 168 -1.65 -15.18 7.12
CA PRO A 168 -2.78 -16.07 7.44
C PRO A 168 -4.08 -15.66 6.75
N VAL A 169 -4.27 -14.36 6.51
CA VAL A 169 -5.47 -13.83 5.84
C VAL A 169 -5.52 -14.28 4.39
N ILE A 170 -4.41 -14.08 3.67
CA ILE A 170 -4.35 -14.42 2.24
C ILE A 170 -4.32 -15.93 2.02
N MET A 171 -3.59 -16.70 2.83
CA MET A 171 -3.58 -18.16 2.78
C MET A 171 -4.99 -18.76 2.91
N LYS A 172 -5.76 -18.29 3.93
CA LYS A 172 -7.13 -18.74 4.15
C LYS A 172 -8.00 -18.43 2.92
N ALA A 173 -7.84 -17.27 2.34
CA ALA A 173 -8.63 -16.84 1.19
C ALA A 173 -8.32 -17.65 -0.07
N GLU A 174 -7.07 -18.07 -0.25
CA GLU A 174 -6.64 -18.94 -1.35
C GLU A 174 -6.89 -20.44 -1.06
N GLY A 175 -7.55 -20.77 0.06
CA GLY A 175 -7.87 -22.15 0.41
C GLY A 175 -6.68 -23.01 0.87
N CYS A 176 -5.58 -22.38 1.22
CA CYS A 176 -4.40 -23.02 1.79
C CYS A 176 -4.57 -23.08 3.32
N ARG A 177 -4.87 -24.24 3.87
CA ARG A 177 -5.17 -24.44 5.29
C ARG A 177 -3.97 -25.03 6.02
N PRO A 178 -3.51 -24.41 7.13
CA PRO A 178 -2.44 -24.99 7.95
C PRO A 178 -2.76 -26.38 8.46
#